data_5f8d09fd58af8748eae0d83b8a40cf21
#
_entry.id   5f8d09fd58af8748eae0d83b8a40cf21
#
_cell.length_a   1.000
_cell.length_b   1.000
_cell.length_c   1.000
_cell.angle_alpha   90.00
_cell.angle_beta   90.00
_cell.angle_gamma   90.00
#
_symmetry.space_group_name_H-M   'P 1'
#
loop_
_entity.id
_entity.type
_entity.pdbx_description
1 polymer ?
#
loop_
_entity_poly.entity_id
_entity_poly.type
_entity_poly.pdbx_seq_one_letter_code
_entity_poly.pdbx_strand_id
1 'polypeptide(L)'
;LVHQKSGLGTAGVIVINKDQDIIACMARIARFYKHESCGQCTPCREGSGWMWRMLERMKNNEASREEIEMLEEVTKQIEGHTICAFGEGSSWPVQGLLRHFKKEIIKRNNFNPLVNTNKNIPYLVDQHLLDKENA
;
A
#
# COMPACT_ATOMS: atom_id res chain seq x y z
N LEU A 1 16.94 -15.06 7.91
CA LEU A 1 15.89 -14.19 7.40
C LEU A 1 14.78 -15.00 6.73
N VAL A 2 15.10 -15.90 5.80
CA VAL A 2 14.09 -16.71 5.08
C VAL A 2 13.18 -17.49 6.04
N HIS A 3 13.73 -18.12 7.09
CA HIS A 3 12.94 -18.81 8.12
C HIS A 3 11.95 -17.89 8.87
N GLN A 4 12.23 -16.60 8.92
CA GLN A 4 11.34 -15.58 9.50
C GLN A 4 10.43 -14.93 8.45
N LYS A 5 10.34 -15.53 7.26
CA LYS A 5 9.55 -15.00 6.13
C LYS A 5 9.90 -13.54 5.82
N SER A 6 11.18 -13.23 5.87
CA SER A 6 11.74 -11.90 5.58
C SER A 6 12.88 -12.03 4.58
N GLY A 7 13.22 -10.96 3.92
CA GLY A 7 14.31 -10.87 2.96
C GLY A 7 15.21 -9.67 3.24
N LEU A 8 16.51 -9.78 2.88
CA LEU A 8 17.44 -8.67 3.02
C LEU A 8 17.27 -7.64 1.89
N GLY A 9 16.85 -8.10 0.71
CA GLY A 9 16.76 -7.26 -0.48
C GLY A 9 18.09 -6.57 -0.78
N THR A 10 18.05 -5.24 -0.96
CA THR A 10 19.22 -4.38 -1.14
C THR A 10 19.85 -3.92 0.17
N ALA A 11 19.57 -4.59 1.27
CA ALA A 11 20.02 -4.27 2.62
C ALA A 11 19.53 -2.89 3.16
N GLY A 12 18.43 -2.36 2.61
CA GLY A 12 17.77 -1.17 3.15
C GLY A 12 17.01 -1.53 4.44
N VAL A 13 17.54 -1.13 5.60
CA VAL A 13 16.94 -1.39 6.91
C VAL A 13 16.41 -0.09 7.49
N ILE A 14 15.10 -0.07 7.80
CA ILE A 14 14.46 1.06 8.48
C ILE A 14 14.00 0.57 9.85
N VAL A 15 14.53 1.19 10.91
CA VAL A 15 14.11 0.90 12.29
C VAL A 15 12.99 1.85 12.66
N ILE A 16 11.84 1.28 13.03
CA ILE A 16 10.65 2.05 13.42
C ILE A 16 10.38 1.80 14.90
N ASN A 17 10.29 2.87 15.69
CA ASN A 17 9.92 2.80 17.10
C ASN A 17 8.47 2.30 17.23
N LYS A 18 8.18 1.55 18.29
CA LYS A 18 6.84 1.00 18.60
C LYS A 18 5.76 2.08 18.81
N ASP A 19 6.17 3.29 19.17
CA ASP A 19 5.26 4.43 19.35
C ASP A 19 4.85 5.09 18.00
N GLN A 20 5.48 4.71 16.91
CA GLN A 20 5.18 5.24 15.58
C GLN A 20 4.00 4.48 14.94
N ASP A 21 3.21 5.21 14.17
CA ASP A 21 2.15 4.63 13.37
C ASP A 21 2.74 3.83 12.18
N ILE A 22 2.73 2.51 12.31
CA ILE A 22 3.28 1.62 11.28
C ILE A 22 2.55 1.77 9.94
N ILE A 23 1.26 2.07 9.95
CA ILE A 23 0.48 2.24 8.71
C ILE A 23 0.91 3.53 8.01
N ALA A 24 1.11 4.62 8.75
CA ALA A 24 1.63 5.87 8.22
C ALA A 24 3.05 5.71 7.64
N CYS A 25 3.91 4.95 8.34
CA CYS A 25 5.24 4.63 7.85
C CYS A 25 5.19 3.86 6.53
N MET A 26 4.31 2.86 6.42
CA MET A 26 4.16 2.08 5.19
C MET A 26 3.55 2.88 4.05
N ALA A 27 2.59 3.75 4.31
CA ALA A 27 2.05 4.67 3.31
C ALA A 27 3.16 5.59 2.75
N ARG A 28 4.07 6.06 3.61
CA ARG A 28 5.24 6.84 3.19
C ARG A 28 6.19 6.05 2.30
N ILE A 29 6.47 4.80 2.64
CA ILE A 29 7.31 3.90 1.85
C ILE A 29 6.64 3.59 0.50
N ALA A 30 5.35 3.29 0.49
CA ALA A 30 4.60 3.03 -0.74
C ALA A 30 4.58 4.26 -1.67
N ARG A 31 4.47 5.47 -1.12
CA ARG A 31 4.60 6.72 -1.87
C ARG A 31 5.98 6.86 -2.52
N PHE A 32 7.04 6.49 -1.82
CA PHE A 32 8.39 6.48 -2.37
C PHE A 32 8.46 5.53 -3.57
N TYR A 33 7.99 4.28 -3.45
CA TYR A 33 7.99 3.34 -4.56
C TYR A 33 7.15 3.82 -5.75
N LYS A 34 5.99 4.44 -5.50
CA LYS A 34 5.17 5.05 -6.56
C LYS A 34 5.95 6.12 -7.32
N HIS A 35 6.71 6.95 -6.61
CA HIS A 35 7.51 8.02 -7.21
C HIS A 35 8.70 7.48 -8.01
N GLU A 36 9.37 6.45 -7.51
CA GLU A 36 10.59 5.89 -8.10
C GLU A 36 10.32 4.85 -9.21
N SER A 37 9.05 4.46 -9.43
CA SER A 37 8.70 3.58 -10.54
C SER A 37 9.08 4.25 -11.87
N CYS A 38 9.85 3.54 -12.72
CA CYS A 38 10.23 4.05 -14.03
C CYS A 38 9.05 4.09 -15.04
N GLY A 39 7.90 3.48 -14.68
CA GLY A 39 6.69 3.45 -15.49
C GLY A 39 6.67 2.45 -16.65
N GLN A 40 7.70 1.60 -16.79
CA GLN A 40 7.80 0.66 -17.90
C GLN A 40 6.71 -0.43 -17.84
N CYS A 41 6.55 -1.08 -16.68
CA CYS A 41 5.62 -2.21 -16.53
C CYS A 41 4.30 -1.75 -15.94
N THR A 42 3.19 -2.11 -16.56
CA THR A 42 1.85 -1.76 -16.08
C THR A 42 1.60 -2.15 -14.61
N PRO A 43 1.92 -3.37 -14.14
CA PRO A 43 1.68 -3.74 -12.75
C PRO A 43 2.43 -2.85 -11.76
N CYS A 44 3.67 -2.48 -12.05
CA CYS A 44 4.45 -1.58 -11.21
C CYS A 44 3.95 -0.14 -11.33
N ARG A 45 3.78 0.38 -12.55
CA ARG A 45 3.36 1.77 -12.82
C ARG A 45 2.05 2.11 -12.12
N GLU A 46 1.03 1.25 -12.30
CA GLU A 46 -0.31 1.49 -11.76
C GLU A 46 -0.46 0.93 -10.34
N GLY A 47 0.02 -0.30 -10.11
CA GLY A 47 -0.15 -0.99 -8.83
C GLY A 47 0.57 -0.32 -7.67
N SER A 48 1.75 0.29 -7.87
CA SER A 48 2.42 1.05 -6.81
C SER A 48 1.59 2.27 -6.36
N GLY A 49 0.93 2.94 -7.30
CA GLY A 49 0.01 4.03 -7.00
C GLY A 49 -1.25 3.56 -6.27
N TRP A 50 -1.78 2.39 -6.64
CA TRP A 50 -2.94 1.81 -5.94
C TRP A 50 -2.58 1.43 -4.51
N MET A 51 -1.48 0.71 -4.29
CA MET A 51 -1.02 0.37 -2.95
C MET A 51 -0.85 1.61 -2.07
N TRP A 52 -0.22 2.67 -2.58
CA TRP A 52 -0.07 3.91 -1.83
C TRP A 52 -1.42 4.53 -1.44
N ARG A 53 -2.35 4.68 -2.38
CA ARG A 53 -3.69 5.27 -2.10
C ARG A 53 -4.48 4.45 -1.09
N MET A 54 -4.45 3.12 -1.20
CA MET A 54 -5.11 2.23 -0.24
C MET A 54 -4.51 2.37 1.16
N LEU A 55 -3.19 2.44 1.28
CA LEU A 55 -2.51 2.66 2.56
C LEU A 55 -2.80 4.05 3.15
N GLU A 56 -2.90 5.11 2.33
CA GLU A 56 -3.32 6.44 2.80
C GLU A 56 -4.74 6.40 3.37
N ARG A 57 -5.67 5.71 2.72
CA ARG A 57 -7.05 5.52 3.23
C ARG A 57 -7.05 4.73 4.54
N MET A 58 -6.25 3.66 4.63
CA MET A 58 -6.08 2.91 5.88
C MET A 58 -5.51 3.76 7.01
N LYS A 59 -4.54 4.61 6.71
CA LYS A 59 -3.96 5.57 7.65
C LYS A 59 -5.01 6.54 8.19
N ASN A 60 -5.91 7.00 7.34
CA ASN A 60 -6.96 7.96 7.69
C ASN A 60 -8.22 7.30 8.29
N ASN A 61 -8.23 5.99 8.50
CA ASN A 61 -9.40 5.21 8.95
C ASN A 61 -10.59 5.26 7.99
N GLU A 62 -10.33 5.35 6.70
CA GLU A 62 -11.33 5.44 5.63
C GLU A 62 -11.46 4.15 4.81
N ALA A 63 -10.63 3.15 5.09
CA ALA A 63 -10.64 1.90 4.34
C ALA A 63 -11.69 0.94 4.86
N SER A 64 -12.37 0.24 3.95
CA SER A 64 -13.23 -0.88 4.28
C SER A 64 -12.42 -2.17 4.49
N ARG A 65 -13.07 -3.21 5.04
CA ARG A 65 -12.43 -4.52 5.21
C ARG A 65 -12.05 -5.14 3.86
N GLU A 66 -12.93 -4.99 2.88
CA GLU A 66 -12.73 -5.47 1.51
C GLU A 66 -11.51 -4.79 0.86
N GLU A 67 -11.27 -3.50 1.16
CA GLU A 67 -10.07 -2.79 0.67
C GLU A 67 -8.79 -3.35 1.28
N ILE A 68 -8.82 -3.76 2.54
CA ILE A 68 -7.65 -4.37 3.19
C ILE A 68 -7.31 -5.73 2.55
N GLU A 69 -8.33 -6.51 2.20
CA GLU A 69 -8.18 -7.77 1.49
C GLU A 69 -7.71 -7.55 0.05
N MET A 70 -8.27 -6.55 -0.63
CA MET A 70 -7.88 -6.15 -1.98
C MET A 70 -6.43 -5.66 -2.04
N LEU A 71 -5.93 -4.97 -1.02
CA LEU A 71 -4.52 -4.55 -0.97
C LEU A 71 -3.59 -5.77 -1.04
N GLU A 72 -3.91 -6.84 -0.33
CA GLU A 72 -3.14 -8.08 -0.39
C GLU A 72 -3.13 -8.67 -1.81
N GLU A 73 -4.28 -8.67 -2.48
CA GLU A 73 -4.38 -9.17 -3.86
C GLU A 73 -3.60 -8.29 -4.85
N VAL A 74 -3.68 -6.97 -4.72
CA VAL A 74 -2.90 -6.04 -5.55
C VAL A 74 -1.40 -6.32 -5.43
N THR A 75 -0.89 -6.59 -4.23
CA THR A 75 0.53 -6.92 -4.06
C THR A 75 0.93 -8.19 -4.82
N LYS A 76 0.06 -9.20 -4.86
CA LYS A 76 0.29 -10.46 -5.59
C LYS A 76 0.25 -10.27 -7.10
N GLN A 77 -0.54 -9.32 -7.60
CA GLN A 77 -0.58 -8.98 -9.02
C GLN A 77 0.62 -8.16 -9.49
N ILE A 78 1.39 -7.58 -8.56
CA ILE A 78 2.65 -6.88 -8.87
C ILE A 78 3.82 -7.86 -8.80
N GLU A 79 3.90 -8.65 -7.73
CA GLU A 79 4.94 -9.63 -7.50
C GLU A 79 5.00 -10.65 -8.66
N GLY A 80 6.18 -10.84 -9.23
CA GLY A 80 6.40 -11.77 -10.34
C GLY A 80 5.84 -11.33 -11.69
N HIS A 81 5.20 -10.16 -11.80
CA HIS A 81 4.59 -9.66 -13.04
C HIS A 81 5.28 -8.41 -13.60
N THR A 82 6.47 -8.10 -13.11
CA THR A 82 7.27 -6.95 -13.55
C THR A 82 8.58 -7.41 -14.19
N ILE A 83 9.16 -6.56 -15.05
CA ILE A 83 10.42 -6.89 -15.73
C ILE A 83 11.61 -6.95 -14.76
N CYS A 84 11.59 -6.13 -13.72
CA CYS A 84 12.68 -6.04 -12.75
C CYS A 84 12.17 -6.24 -11.31
N ALA A 85 13.11 -6.53 -10.40
CA ALA A 85 12.83 -6.76 -8.98
C ALA A 85 12.28 -5.53 -8.22
N PHE A 86 12.06 -4.40 -8.88
CA PHE A 86 11.40 -3.25 -8.26
C PHE A 86 9.95 -3.57 -7.87
N GLY A 87 9.27 -4.43 -8.65
CA GLY A 87 7.93 -4.91 -8.31
C GLY A 87 7.89 -5.61 -6.96
N GLU A 88 8.80 -6.56 -6.75
CA GLU A 88 8.97 -7.24 -5.46
C GLU A 88 9.37 -6.28 -4.35
N GLY A 89 10.31 -5.36 -4.64
CA GLY A 89 10.74 -4.33 -3.70
C GLY A 89 9.61 -3.45 -3.21
N SER A 90 8.61 -3.17 -4.06
CA SER A 90 7.43 -2.36 -3.69
C SER A 90 6.33 -3.18 -2.99
N SER A 91 6.14 -4.45 -3.35
CA SER A 91 5.04 -5.29 -2.86
C SER A 91 5.38 -6.02 -1.55
N TRP A 92 6.59 -6.55 -1.40
CA TRP A 92 6.97 -7.33 -0.22
C TRP A 92 6.88 -6.58 1.11
N PRO A 93 7.27 -5.29 1.23
CA PRO A 93 7.05 -4.54 2.47
C PRO A 93 5.57 -4.47 2.87
N VAL A 94 4.68 -4.28 1.88
CA VAL A 94 3.23 -4.23 2.11
C VAL A 94 2.69 -5.59 2.53
N GLN A 95 3.13 -6.67 1.89
CA GLN A 95 2.80 -8.04 2.31
C GLN A 95 3.30 -8.33 3.73
N GLY A 96 4.49 -7.86 4.09
CA GLY A 96 5.03 -7.95 5.45
C GLY A 96 4.16 -7.21 6.47
N LEU A 97 3.73 -5.99 6.15
CA LEU A 97 2.78 -5.22 6.97
C LEU A 97 1.49 -6.01 7.19
N LEU A 98 0.87 -6.50 6.13
CA LEU A 98 -0.38 -7.26 6.21
C LEU A 98 -0.20 -8.56 7.01
N ARG A 99 0.91 -9.26 6.84
CA ARG A 99 1.20 -10.49 7.59
C ARG A 99 1.27 -10.27 9.08
N HIS A 100 1.89 -9.17 9.53
CA HIS A 100 2.17 -8.94 10.95
C HIS A 100 1.16 -8.02 11.63
N PHE A 101 0.53 -7.10 10.92
CA PHE A 101 -0.30 -6.02 11.49
C PHE A 101 -1.75 -5.99 10.95
N LYS A 102 -2.18 -7.00 10.18
CA LYS A 102 -3.54 -7.02 9.58
C LYS A 102 -4.64 -6.83 10.62
N LYS A 103 -4.49 -7.45 11.80
CA LYS A 103 -5.49 -7.33 12.89
C LYS A 103 -5.60 -5.90 13.42
N GLU A 104 -4.47 -5.21 13.53
CA GLU A 104 -4.41 -3.81 13.96
C GLU A 104 -5.03 -2.88 12.93
N ILE A 105 -4.73 -3.09 11.66
CA ILE A 105 -5.30 -2.35 10.54
C ILE A 105 -6.83 -2.50 10.53
N ILE A 106 -7.34 -3.72 10.65
CA ILE A 106 -8.79 -4.00 10.69
C ILE A 106 -9.43 -3.33 11.90
N LYS A 107 -8.84 -3.49 13.09
CA LYS A 107 -9.35 -2.85 14.31
C LYS A 107 -9.45 -1.34 14.17
N ARG A 108 -8.43 -0.71 13.61
CA ARG A 108 -8.38 0.74 13.39
C ARG A 108 -9.48 1.21 12.43
N ASN A 109 -9.70 0.51 11.33
CA ASN A 109 -10.66 0.90 10.29
C ASN A 109 -12.12 0.51 10.60
N ASN A 110 -12.36 -0.47 11.48
CA ASN A 110 -13.72 -0.89 11.87
C ASN A 110 -14.48 0.14 12.73
N PHE A 111 -13.82 1.18 13.20
CA PHE A 111 -14.45 2.22 14.04
C PHE A 111 -15.10 3.37 13.25
N ASN A 112 -15.04 3.36 11.94
CA ASN A 112 -15.68 4.44 11.16
C ASN A 112 -16.99 3.95 10.52
N PRO A 113 -18.17 4.21 11.17
CA PRO A 113 -19.47 3.80 10.64
C PRO A 113 -19.85 4.49 9.32
N LEU A 114 -19.17 5.59 8.95
CA LEU A 114 -19.48 6.38 7.75
C LEU A 114 -18.89 5.76 6.48
N VAL A 115 -17.87 4.91 6.59
CA VAL A 115 -17.20 4.30 5.43
C VAL A 115 -17.96 3.07 4.92
N ASN A 116 -18.74 2.41 5.76
CA ASN A 116 -19.53 1.24 5.37
C ASN A 116 -20.72 1.55 4.44
N THR A 117 -21.03 2.82 4.17
CA THR A 117 -22.17 3.21 3.34
C THR A 117 -21.81 3.63 1.92
N ASN A 118 -20.54 3.84 1.61
CA ASN A 118 -20.13 4.32 0.28
C ASN A 118 -19.55 3.19 -0.57
N LYS A 119 -20.44 2.46 -1.27
CA LYS A 119 -20.08 1.42 -2.25
C LYS A 119 -19.42 1.96 -3.53
N ASN A 120 -19.24 3.27 -3.65
CA ASN A 120 -18.57 3.89 -4.79
C ASN A 120 -17.17 4.31 -4.42
N ILE A 121 -16.22 3.40 -4.57
CA ILE A 121 -14.81 3.69 -4.34
C ILE A 121 -14.20 4.13 -5.67
N PRO A 122 -13.84 5.39 -5.82
CA PRO A 122 -13.19 5.87 -7.05
C PRO A 122 -11.70 5.52 -7.01
N TYR A 123 -11.34 4.26 -7.23
CA TYR A 123 -9.93 3.86 -7.38
C TYR A 123 -9.26 4.38 -8.65
N LEU A 124 -10.02 4.97 -9.55
CA LEU A 124 -9.58 5.27 -10.90
C LEU A 124 -9.27 6.75 -11.15
N VAL A 125 -9.49 7.62 -10.18
CA VAL A 125 -9.25 9.04 -10.40
C VAL A 125 -8.05 9.49 -9.58
N ASP A 126 -6.97 9.83 -10.26
CA ASP A 126 -5.83 10.50 -9.66
C ASP A 126 -6.28 11.91 -9.22
N GLN A 127 -6.43 12.13 -7.92
CA GLN A 127 -6.84 13.41 -7.37
C GLN A 127 -5.92 14.56 -7.81
N HIS A 128 -4.68 14.23 -8.15
CA HIS A 128 -3.72 15.19 -8.72
C HIS A 128 -4.11 15.70 -10.12
N LEU A 129 -4.95 14.95 -10.85
CA LEU A 129 -5.50 15.41 -12.13
C LEU A 129 -6.68 16.35 -11.92
N LEU A 130 -7.50 16.11 -10.89
CA LEU A 130 -8.64 16.98 -10.56
C LEU A 130 -8.21 18.34 -10.02
N ASP A 131 -7.11 18.39 -9.27
CA ASP A 131 -6.58 19.65 -8.72
C ASP A 131 -5.97 20.55 -9.82
N LYS A 132 -5.60 19.98 -10.98
CA LYS A 132 -5.11 20.75 -12.12
C LYS A 132 -6.22 21.31 -13.03
N GLU A 133 -7.42 20.75 -12.97
CA GLU A 133 -8.57 21.27 -13.73
C GLU A 133 -9.31 22.39 -12.98
N ASN A 134 -9.06 22.55 -11.68
CA ASN A 134 -9.64 23.59 -10.83
C ASN A 134 -8.68 24.73 -10.49
N ALA A 135 -7.48 24.72 -11.05
CA ALA A 135 -6.49 25.80 -10.94
C ALA A 135 -6.41 26.59 -12.25
#